data_a533387439810fd0f1866582cbe2dbfe
#
_entry.id   a533387439810fd0f1866582cbe2dbfe
#
_cell.length_a   1.000
_cell.length_b   1.000
_cell.length_c   1.000
_cell.angle_alpha   90.00
_cell.angle_beta   90.00
_cell.angle_gamma   90.00
#
_symmetry.space_group_name_H-M   'P 1'
#
loop_
_entity.id
_entity.type
_entity.pdbx_description
1 polymer ?
#
loop_
_entity_poly.entity_id
_entity_poly.type
_entity_poly.pdbx_seq_one_letter_code
_entity_poly.pdbx_strand_id
1 'polypeptide(L)'
;MLIKFFVSAANNGYLNGLANEFNESTNSIRKELNNLSEAGYLLKSKKNNRIIYNANTAHPMFGILQKIVRQHLGLQEIVETVIERIGDVDQIALTGEYAKGIDSGNIEIIINGLKVNNDYLEKIKPKIKKKIGRDVSFLLNHKIDSNTIVLYTKTN
;
A
#
# COMPACT_ATOMS: atom_id res chain seq x y z
N MET A 1 1.27 10.75 5.19
CA MET A 1 2.20 11.16 4.10
C MET A 1 3.11 10.01 3.63
N LEU A 2 3.83 9.34 4.52
CA LEU A 2 4.73 8.23 4.15
C LEU A 2 4.00 7.06 3.47
N ILE A 3 2.85 6.63 3.96
CA ILE A 3 2.05 5.58 3.33
C ILE A 3 1.72 5.97 1.89
N LYS A 4 1.27 7.21 1.67
CA LYS A 4 0.88 7.71 0.36
C LYS A 4 1.96 7.50 -0.70
N PHE A 5 3.18 7.90 -0.40
CA PHE A 5 4.27 7.92 -1.39
C PHE A 5 5.14 6.66 -1.40
N PHE A 6 5.19 5.91 -0.29
CA PHE A 6 6.13 4.80 -0.17
C PHE A 6 5.50 3.41 -0.17
N VAL A 7 4.20 3.26 -0.03
CA VAL A 7 3.55 1.96 -0.24
C VAL A 7 3.70 1.50 -1.69
N SER A 8 3.62 2.44 -2.63
CA SER A 8 3.87 2.22 -4.07
C SER A 8 4.52 3.45 -4.69
N ALA A 9 5.56 3.24 -5.48
CA ALA A 9 6.22 4.30 -6.25
C ALA A 9 5.31 4.94 -7.32
N ALA A 10 4.24 4.26 -7.72
CA ALA A 10 3.27 4.77 -8.69
C ALA A 10 2.36 5.87 -8.13
N ASN A 11 2.25 5.99 -6.80
CA ASN A 11 1.40 6.98 -6.17
C ASN A 11 1.97 8.38 -6.31
N ASN A 12 1.09 9.32 -6.53
CA ASN A 12 1.42 10.74 -6.62
C ASN A 12 0.37 11.61 -5.92
N GLY A 13 0.67 12.87 -5.77
CA GLY A 13 -0.26 13.82 -5.20
C GLY A 13 0.14 15.26 -5.45
N TYR A 14 -0.81 16.17 -5.28
CA TYR A 14 -0.61 17.62 -5.32
C TYR A 14 -1.20 18.26 -4.05
N LEU A 15 -0.74 19.45 -3.70
CA LEU A 15 -1.02 20.10 -2.42
C LEU A 15 -2.49 20.07 -2.00
N ASN A 16 -3.39 20.60 -2.83
CA ASN A 16 -4.82 20.69 -2.47
C ASN A 16 -5.50 19.31 -2.43
N GLY A 17 -5.12 18.40 -3.32
CA GLY A 17 -5.63 17.02 -3.31
C GLY A 17 -5.24 16.28 -2.04
N LEU A 18 -3.99 16.39 -1.63
CA LEU A 18 -3.48 15.77 -0.40
C LEU A 18 -4.10 16.40 0.85
N ALA A 19 -4.29 17.72 0.86
CA ALA A 19 -4.97 18.41 1.97
C ALA A 19 -6.39 17.88 2.17
N ASN A 20 -7.14 17.70 1.08
CA ASN A 20 -8.47 17.10 1.13
C ASN A 20 -8.44 15.62 1.54
N GLU A 21 -7.52 14.84 0.97
CA GLU A 21 -7.37 13.41 1.26
C GLU A 21 -7.05 13.14 2.73
N PHE A 22 -6.18 13.96 3.33
CA PHE A 22 -5.79 13.82 4.74
C PHE A 22 -6.67 14.62 5.72
N ASN A 23 -7.63 15.42 5.21
CA ASN A 23 -8.42 16.35 6.00
C ASN A 23 -7.53 17.29 6.85
N GLU A 24 -6.49 17.81 6.23
CA GLU A 24 -5.49 18.70 6.84
C GLU A 24 -5.44 20.05 6.13
N SER A 25 -4.89 21.06 6.80
CA SER A 25 -4.70 22.37 6.19
C SER A 25 -3.65 22.31 5.07
N THR A 26 -3.81 23.14 4.04
CA THR A 26 -2.82 23.27 2.97
C THR A 26 -1.44 23.71 3.48
N ASN A 27 -1.39 24.48 4.56
CA ASN A 27 -0.12 24.90 5.20
C ASN A 27 0.60 23.72 5.84
N SER A 28 -0.12 22.85 6.54
CA SER A 28 0.44 21.64 7.14
C SER A 28 1.01 20.72 6.06
N ILE A 29 0.22 20.44 5.03
CA ILE A 29 0.66 19.59 3.92
C ILE A 29 1.83 20.21 3.14
N ARG A 30 1.82 21.52 2.90
CA ARG A 30 2.93 22.21 2.23
C ARG A 30 4.24 22.06 3.01
N LYS A 31 4.20 22.20 4.33
CA LYS A 31 5.37 22.02 5.20
C LYS A 31 5.94 20.60 5.06
N GLU A 32 5.08 19.58 5.14
CA GLU A 32 5.48 18.18 4.98
C GLU A 32 6.07 17.90 3.59
N LEU A 33 5.41 18.36 2.52
CA LEU A 33 5.88 18.20 1.15
C LEU A 33 7.23 18.88 0.92
N ASN A 34 7.43 20.07 1.47
CA ASN A 34 8.70 20.78 1.39
C ASN A 34 9.80 20.03 2.14
N ASN A 35 9.55 19.58 3.36
CA ASN A 35 10.52 18.81 4.15
C ASN A 35 10.97 17.55 3.40
N LEU A 36 10.03 16.78 2.88
CA LEU A 36 10.34 15.55 2.13
C LEU A 36 11.05 15.83 0.81
N SER A 37 10.70 16.93 0.12
CA SER A 37 11.34 17.31 -1.14
C SER A 37 12.75 17.85 -0.92
N GLU A 38 12.98 18.66 0.09
CA GLU A 38 14.31 19.20 0.46
C GLU A 38 15.26 18.08 0.88
N ALA A 39 14.77 17.07 1.58
CA ALA A 39 15.53 15.87 1.94
C ALA A 39 15.73 14.89 0.76
N GLY A 40 15.18 15.19 -0.41
CA GLY A 40 15.33 14.37 -1.62
C GLY A 40 14.44 13.15 -1.69
N TYR A 41 13.49 12.96 -0.76
CA TYR A 41 12.57 11.80 -0.76
C TYR A 41 11.46 11.92 -1.80
N LEU A 42 11.06 13.15 -2.13
CA LEU A 42 10.08 13.42 -3.18
C LEU A 42 10.69 14.22 -4.32
N LEU A 43 10.23 13.94 -5.53
CA LEU A 43 10.48 14.71 -6.74
C LEU A 43 9.25 15.55 -7.07
N LYS A 44 9.50 16.76 -7.58
CA LYS A 44 8.47 17.69 -8.05
C LYS A 44 8.45 17.70 -9.57
N SER A 45 7.26 17.62 -10.15
CA SER A 45 7.04 17.86 -11.58
C SER A 45 5.88 18.81 -11.77
N LYS A 46 5.89 19.57 -12.86
CA LYS A 46 4.78 20.48 -13.21
C LYS A 46 3.91 19.83 -14.26
N LYS A 47 2.61 19.68 -13.97
CA LYS A 47 1.62 19.15 -14.91
C LYS A 47 0.31 19.96 -14.79
N ASN A 48 -0.20 20.49 -15.90
CA ASN A 48 -1.45 21.24 -15.94
C ASN A 48 -1.52 22.37 -14.89
N ASN A 49 -0.48 23.20 -14.80
CA ASN A 49 -0.32 24.28 -13.80
C ASN A 49 -0.33 23.83 -12.33
N ARG A 50 -0.16 22.52 -12.06
CA ARG A 50 -0.03 21.96 -10.71
C ARG A 50 1.35 21.38 -10.51
N ILE A 51 1.84 21.46 -9.29
CA ILE A 51 3.03 20.73 -8.87
C ILE A 51 2.57 19.35 -8.40
N ILE A 52 3.08 18.32 -9.05
CA ILE A 52 2.85 16.91 -8.70
C ILE A 52 4.08 16.39 -7.97
N TYR A 53 3.86 15.72 -6.87
CA TYR A 53 4.88 15.08 -6.05
C TYR A 53 4.85 13.57 -6.24
N ASN A 54 6.02 12.98 -6.42
CA ASN A 54 6.23 11.53 -6.52
C ASN A 54 7.38 11.11 -5.61
N ALA A 55 7.39 9.87 -5.17
CA ALA A 55 8.55 9.32 -4.47
C ALA A 55 9.79 9.31 -5.37
N ASN A 56 10.93 9.70 -4.82
CA ASN A 56 12.23 9.59 -5.49
C ASN A 56 12.76 8.16 -5.33
N THR A 57 12.54 7.31 -6.32
CA THR A 57 12.98 5.91 -6.31
C THR A 57 14.51 5.75 -6.37
N ALA A 58 15.22 6.79 -6.80
CA ALA A 58 16.68 6.81 -6.82
C ALA A 58 17.31 7.19 -5.45
N HIS A 59 16.49 7.64 -4.49
CA HIS A 59 17.01 7.96 -3.16
C HIS A 59 17.49 6.69 -2.44
N PRO A 60 18.69 6.69 -1.81
CA PRO A 60 19.24 5.49 -1.16
C PRO A 60 18.32 4.86 -0.11
N MET A 61 17.48 5.67 0.55
CA MET A 61 16.55 5.21 1.58
C MET A 61 15.19 4.77 1.05
N PHE A 62 14.91 4.89 -0.26
CA PHE A 62 13.60 4.57 -0.81
C PHE A 62 13.13 3.15 -0.47
N GLY A 63 13.96 2.15 -0.76
CA GLY A 63 13.61 0.75 -0.50
C GLY A 63 13.40 0.44 0.99
N ILE A 64 14.19 1.07 1.85
CA ILE A 64 14.07 0.93 3.31
C ILE A 64 12.75 1.54 3.81
N LEU A 65 12.43 2.76 3.35
CA LEU A 65 11.16 3.41 3.71
C LEU A 65 9.95 2.64 3.20
N GLN A 66 10.00 2.11 2.00
CA GLN A 66 8.94 1.26 1.47
C GLN A 66 8.74 0.00 2.33
N LYS A 67 9.83 -0.65 2.73
CA LYS A 67 9.78 -1.81 3.61
C LYS A 67 9.20 -1.47 4.98
N ILE A 68 9.60 -0.34 5.57
CA ILE A 68 9.07 0.14 6.87
C ILE A 68 7.57 0.42 6.75
N VAL A 69 7.12 1.10 5.71
CA VAL A 69 5.70 1.41 5.49
C VAL A 69 4.87 0.13 5.35
N ARG A 70 5.31 -0.80 4.53
CA ARG A 70 4.63 -2.09 4.33
C ARG A 70 4.60 -2.93 5.62
N GLN A 71 5.67 -2.92 6.38
CA GLN A 71 5.73 -3.58 7.69
C GLN A 71 4.80 -2.91 8.71
N HIS A 72 4.74 -1.59 8.74
CA HIS A 72 3.81 -0.85 9.60
C HIS A 72 2.34 -1.18 9.30
N LEU A 73 2.00 -1.39 8.04
CA LEU A 73 0.66 -1.82 7.61
C LEU A 73 0.37 -3.29 7.92
N GLY A 74 1.37 -4.10 8.24
CA GLY A 74 1.22 -5.53 8.51
C GLY A 74 1.06 -6.38 7.25
N LEU A 75 1.51 -5.90 6.09
CA LEU A 75 1.35 -6.62 4.82
C LEU A 75 2.12 -7.95 4.82
N GLN A 76 3.28 -8.00 5.48
CA GLN A 76 4.07 -9.22 5.59
C GLN A 76 3.34 -10.28 6.43
N GLU A 77 2.76 -9.89 7.57
CA GLU A 77 1.96 -10.79 8.41
C GLU A 77 0.75 -11.37 7.67
N ILE A 78 0.10 -10.57 6.83
CA ILE A 78 -1.01 -11.05 6.00
C ILE A 78 -0.51 -12.13 5.04
N VAL A 79 0.57 -11.87 4.31
CA VAL A 79 1.16 -12.81 3.34
C VAL A 79 1.57 -14.11 4.03
N GLU A 80 2.32 -14.03 5.12
CA GLU A 80 2.78 -15.19 5.88
C GLU A 80 1.63 -16.02 6.42
N THR A 81 0.61 -15.38 7.01
CA THR A 81 -0.58 -16.06 7.54
C THR A 81 -1.35 -16.79 6.44
N VAL A 82 -1.53 -16.16 5.28
CA VAL A 82 -2.22 -16.76 4.14
C VAL A 82 -1.44 -17.97 3.61
N ILE A 83 -0.14 -17.83 3.37
CA ILE A 83 0.71 -18.92 2.85
C ILE A 83 0.76 -20.10 3.83
N GLU A 84 0.99 -19.83 5.10
CA GLU A 84 1.11 -20.83 6.15
C GLU A 84 -0.15 -21.69 6.28
N ARG A 85 -1.32 -21.09 6.05
CA ARG A 85 -2.60 -21.74 6.27
C ARG A 85 -3.24 -22.33 5.02
N ILE A 86 -2.99 -21.73 3.86
CA ILE A 86 -3.63 -22.14 2.60
C ILE A 86 -2.68 -23.00 1.75
N GLY A 87 -1.40 -22.67 1.75
CA GLY A 87 -0.33 -23.44 1.11
C GLY A 87 -0.26 -23.35 -0.41
N ASP A 88 -1.36 -23.48 -1.13
CA ASP A 88 -1.38 -23.51 -2.61
C ASP A 88 -1.90 -22.19 -3.20
N VAL A 89 -1.13 -21.14 -2.96
CA VAL A 89 -1.40 -19.78 -3.46
C VAL A 89 -0.37 -19.43 -4.52
N ASP A 90 -0.83 -18.98 -5.68
CA ASP A 90 0.03 -18.57 -6.78
C ASP A 90 0.50 -17.11 -6.63
N GLN A 91 -0.40 -16.23 -6.20
CA GLN A 91 -0.11 -14.81 -6.10
C GLN A 91 -0.95 -14.13 -5.02
N ILE A 92 -0.35 -13.18 -4.31
CA ILE A 92 -1.02 -12.30 -3.34
C ILE A 92 -0.70 -10.85 -3.73
N ALA A 93 -1.71 -10.01 -3.80
CA ALA A 93 -1.55 -8.59 -4.14
C ALA A 93 -2.41 -7.68 -3.27
N LEU A 94 -1.90 -6.50 -2.97
CA LEU A 94 -2.64 -5.41 -2.34
C LEU A 94 -3.43 -4.64 -3.40
N THR A 95 -4.68 -4.35 -3.12
CA THR A 95 -5.56 -3.52 -3.95
C THR A 95 -6.32 -2.47 -3.12
N GLY A 96 -7.24 -1.75 -3.74
CA GLY A 96 -8.11 -0.79 -3.06
C GLY A 96 -7.39 0.46 -2.53
N GLU A 97 -7.93 1.04 -1.47
CA GLU A 97 -7.47 2.30 -0.92
C GLU A 97 -6.01 2.26 -0.44
N TYR A 98 -5.57 1.19 0.22
CA TYR A 98 -4.18 1.07 0.66
C TYR A 98 -3.17 0.99 -0.49
N ALA A 99 -3.54 0.40 -1.61
CA ALA A 99 -2.69 0.42 -2.80
C ALA A 99 -2.49 1.84 -3.35
N LYS A 100 -3.47 2.72 -3.16
CA LYS A 100 -3.42 4.15 -3.48
C LYS A 100 -2.74 5.00 -2.39
N GLY A 101 -2.33 4.38 -1.29
CA GLY A 101 -1.69 5.06 -0.16
C GLY A 101 -2.65 5.76 0.81
N ILE A 102 -3.91 5.33 0.88
CA ILE A 102 -4.94 5.85 1.77
C ILE A 102 -5.18 4.86 2.91
N ASP A 103 -4.95 5.29 4.16
CA ASP A 103 -5.16 4.47 5.36
C ASP A 103 -6.65 4.49 5.75
N SER A 104 -7.45 3.70 5.05
CA SER A 104 -8.91 3.64 5.22
C SER A 104 -9.38 2.72 6.35
N GLY A 105 -8.50 1.90 6.89
CA GLY A 105 -8.82 0.94 7.96
C GLY A 105 -9.17 -0.47 7.48
N ASN A 106 -9.43 -0.68 6.20
CA ASN A 106 -9.68 -2.00 5.60
C ASN A 106 -8.67 -2.29 4.48
N ILE A 107 -7.82 -3.29 4.68
CA ILE A 107 -6.84 -3.74 3.70
C ILE A 107 -7.48 -4.76 2.76
N GLU A 108 -7.49 -4.47 1.47
CA GLU A 108 -8.05 -5.36 0.44
C GLU A 108 -6.94 -6.15 -0.24
N ILE A 109 -7.02 -7.47 -0.15
CA ILE A 109 -6.01 -8.40 -0.65
C ILE A 109 -6.62 -9.33 -1.71
N ILE A 110 -5.98 -9.37 -2.88
CA ILE A 110 -6.28 -10.36 -3.91
C ILE A 110 -5.45 -11.61 -3.63
N ILE A 111 -6.12 -12.77 -3.65
CA ILE A 111 -5.47 -14.07 -3.54
C ILE A 111 -5.84 -14.90 -4.78
N ASN A 112 -4.85 -15.25 -5.56
CA ASN A 112 -4.98 -16.09 -6.74
C ASN A 112 -4.40 -17.48 -6.48
N GLY A 113 -5.16 -18.52 -6.83
CA GLY A 113 -4.77 -19.91 -6.65
C GLY A 113 -5.93 -20.87 -6.94
N LEU A 114 -5.61 -22.10 -7.30
CA LEU A 114 -6.61 -23.08 -7.73
C LEU A 114 -7.47 -23.66 -6.60
N LYS A 115 -6.94 -23.74 -5.40
CA LYS A 115 -7.55 -24.41 -4.24
C LYS A 115 -7.79 -23.51 -3.04
N VAL A 116 -8.00 -22.23 -3.28
CA VAL A 116 -8.23 -21.26 -2.20
C VAL A 116 -9.65 -21.40 -1.68
N ASN A 117 -9.80 -21.70 -0.39
CA ASN A 117 -11.10 -21.85 0.26
C ASN A 117 -11.50 -20.55 0.95
N ASN A 118 -12.62 -19.98 0.51
CA ASN A 118 -13.15 -18.73 1.06
C ASN A 118 -13.55 -18.85 2.55
N ASP A 119 -14.16 -19.97 2.95
CA ASP A 119 -14.56 -20.17 4.35
C ASP A 119 -13.36 -20.14 5.30
N TYR A 120 -12.24 -20.59 4.82
CA TYR A 120 -11.01 -20.57 5.57
C TYR A 120 -10.43 -19.15 5.68
N LEU A 121 -10.50 -18.36 4.61
CA LEU A 121 -10.09 -16.95 4.62
C LEU A 121 -10.91 -16.15 5.62
N GLU A 122 -12.22 -16.38 5.69
CA GLU A 122 -13.08 -15.72 6.68
C GLU A 122 -12.66 -16.06 8.13
N LYS A 123 -12.22 -17.28 8.39
CA LYS A 123 -11.76 -17.70 9.73
C LYS A 123 -10.44 -17.06 10.16
N ILE A 124 -9.56 -16.69 9.21
CA ILE A 124 -8.28 -16.08 9.55
C ILE A 124 -8.35 -14.56 9.71
N LYS A 125 -9.39 -13.90 9.18
CA LYS A 125 -9.58 -12.44 9.30
C LYS A 125 -9.46 -11.91 10.74
N PRO A 126 -10.15 -12.47 11.74
CA PRO A 126 -10.04 -12.00 13.12
C PRO A 126 -8.62 -12.12 13.69
N LYS A 127 -7.90 -13.17 13.32
CA LYS A 127 -6.51 -13.38 13.74
C LYS A 127 -5.59 -12.31 13.16
N ILE A 128 -5.76 -12.00 11.88
CA ILE A 128 -5.00 -10.95 11.21
C ILE A 128 -5.33 -9.58 11.83
N LYS A 129 -6.61 -9.25 12.00
CA LYS A 129 -7.04 -8.00 12.64
C LYS A 129 -6.41 -7.81 14.03
N LYS A 130 -6.34 -8.86 14.82
CA LYS A 130 -5.70 -8.82 16.15
C LYS A 130 -4.22 -8.49 16.07
N LYS A 131 -3.52 -8.97 15.04
CA LYS A 131 -2.08 -8.73 14.84
C LYS A 131 -1.78 -7.33 14.31
N ILE A 132 -2.54 -6.87 13.32
CA ILE A 132 -2.22 -5.64 12.56
C ILE A 132 -3.08 -4.42 12.91
N GLY A 133 -4.18 -4.62 13.66
CA GLY A 133 -5.09 -3.53 14.07
C GLY A 133 -5.95 -2.95 12.96
N ARG A 134 -6.02 -3.61 11.79
CA ARG A 134 -6.83 -3.20 10.63
C ARG A 134 -7.70 -4.35 10.16
N ASP A 135 -8.84 -4.03 9.56
CA ASP A 135 -9.68 -5.02 8.89
C ASP A 135 -9.03 -5.49 7.59
N VAL A 136 -9.33 -6.71 7.19
CA VAL A 136 -8.84 -7.31 5.94
C VAL A 136 -10.01 -7.89 5.17
N SER A 137 -10.07 -7.62 3.87
CA SER A 137 -10.99 -8.24 2.93
C SER A 137 -10.22 -9.01 1.87
N PHE A 138 -10.71 -10.18 1.50
CA PHE A 138 -10.08 -11.03 0.51
C PHE A 138 -10.92 -11.10 -0.77
N LEU A 139 -10.26 -10.95 -1.91
CA LEU A 139 -10.83 -11.09 -3.25
C LEU A 139 -10.14 -12.29 -3.92
N LEU A 140 -10.93 -13.30 -4.28
CA LEU A 140 -10.40 -14.52 -4.87
C LEU A 140 -10.36 -14.45 -6.40
N ASN A 141 -9.21 -14.84 -6.96
CA ASN A 141 -9.01 -14.97 -8.41
C ASN A 141 -9.40 -13.72 -9.21
N HIS A 142 -8.98 -12.56 -8.69
CA HIS A 142 -9.14 -11.28 -9.35
C HIS A 142 -7.91 -10.91 -10.18
N LYS A 143 -8.15 -10.11 -11.21
CA LYS A 143 -7.09 -9.63 -12.09
C LYS A 143 -6.12 -8.73 -11.34
N ILE A 144 -4.83 -8.97 -11.54
CA ILE A 144 -3.76 -8.08 -11.14
C ILE A 144 -3.55 -7.06 -12.26
N ASP A 145 -3.64 -5.79 -11.95
CA ASP A 145 -3.49 -4.68 -12.89
C ASP A 145 -2.49 -3.62 -12.37
N SER A 146 -2.40 -2.49 -13.05
CA SER A 146 -1.50 -1.39 -12.68
C SER A 146 -1.85 -0.71 -11.35
N ASN A 147 -3.06 -0.92 -10.82
CA ASN A 147 -3.51 -0.36 -9.54
C ASN A 147 -3.29 -1.30 -8.36
N THR A 148 -2.70 -2.46 -8.62
CA THR A 148 -2.40 -3.47 -7.61
C THR A 148 -0.90 -3.50 -7.30
N ILE A 149 -0.56 -3.91 -6.08
CA ILE A 149 0.82 -4.09 -5.64
C ILE A 149 1.02 -5.57 -5.34
N VAL A 150 1.84 -6.26 -6.12
CA VAL A 150 2.16 -7.67 -5.89
C VAL A 150 3.01 -7.78 -4.64
N LEU A 151 2.54 -8.57 -3.68
CA LEU A 151 3.24 -8.84 -2.40
C LEU A 151 3.95 -10.19 -2.41
N TYR A 152 3.38 -11.16 -3.12
CA TYR A 152 3.92 -12.51 -3.22
C TYR A 152 3.59 -13.13 -4.58
N THR A 153 4.54 -13.84 -5.13
CA THR A 153 4.37 -14.71 -6.30
C THR A 153 5.09 -16.02 -6.03
N LYS A 154 4.38 -17.13 -6.25
CA LYS A 154 4.95 -18.47 -6.13
C LYS A 154 6.08 -18.64 -7.14
N THR A 155 7.25 -18.96 -6.65
CA THR A 155 8.39 -19.36 -7.50
C THR A 155 8.29 -20.85 -7.81
N ASN A 156 8.34 -21.18 -9.11
CA ASN A 156 8.38 -22.56 -9.57
C ASN A 156 9.73 -23.22 -9.25
#